data_314b662de28abf478d73276be0256d9a
#
_entry.id   314b662de28abf478d73276be0256d9a
#
_cell.length_a   1.000
_cell.length_b   1.000
_cell.length_c   1.000
_cell.angle_alpha   90.00
_cell.angle_beta   90.00
_cell.angle_gamma   90.00
#
_symmetry.space_group_name_H-M   'P 1'
#
loop_
_entity.id
_entity.type
_entity.pdbx_description
1 polymer ?
#
loop_
_entity_poly.entity_id
_entity_poly.type
_entity_poly.pdbx_seq_one_letter_code
_entity_poly.pdbx_strand_id
1 'polypeptide(L)'
;DVYKRQHLVGNYLRKRSKNIEILDEVYTNASLNEDGEIEKLHFESGKVIDTDLVFDCTGFRKLLINKVYEVGWKSYQHNLPVNRAMPFFLDLDKSNISNYTLAWAQKNGWMWQIPSQERIGAGYVYCDEFCTPDEAKLEIEKVLGKEIEPRNDIKFTSGRIEKSWVKNCIAIGLASGFLEPLEATSIHSTLIQMILFATDYLKKEMDFKNEAISDEFNSRVGRQFDDFMIFLNAHYI
;
A
#
# COMPACT_ATOMS: atom_id res chain seq x y z
N ASP A 1 -14.52 -5.98 -10.76
CA ASP A 1 -14.80 -5.22 -9.55
C ASP A 1 -13.67 -5.39 -8.53
N VAL A 2 -12.59 -4.64 -8.70
CA VAL A 2 -11.40 -4.75 -7.83
C VAL A 2 -11.77 -4.47 -6.37
N TYR A 3 -12.62 -3.49 -6.11
CA TYR A 3 -13.09 -3.16 -4.76
C TYR A 3 -13.96 -4.26 -4.14
N LYS A 4 -14.88 -4.86 -4.90
CA LYS A 4 -15.68 -6.00 -4.40
C LYS A 4 -14.81 -7.24 -4.18
N ARG A 5 -13.77 -7.46 -5.01
CA ARG A 5 -12.85 -8.59 -4.81
C ARG A 5 -12.03 -8.43 -3.53
N GLN A 6 -11.52 -7.24 -3.23
CA GLN A 6 -10.83 -6.98 -1.95
C GLN A 6 -11.76 -7.24 -0.77
N HIS A 7 -12.99 -6.74 -0.79
CA HIS A 7 -13.97 -7.03 0.26
C HIS A 7 -14.31 -8.52 0.35
N LEU A 8 -14.41 -9.22 -0.78
CA LEU A 8 -14.67 -10.67 -0.79
C LEU A 8 -13.49 -11.44 -0.20
N VAL A 9 -12.25 -11.09 -0.53
CA VAL A 9 -11.06 -11.70 0.05
C VAL A 9 -10.98 -11.39 1.56
N GLY A 10 -11.19 -10.14 1.96
CA GLY A 10 -11.24 -9.75 3.37
C GLY A 10 -12.32 -10.53 4.15
N ASN A 11 -13.52 -10.63 3.60
CA ASN A 11 -14.61 -11.41 4.21
C ASN A 11 -14.31 -12.92 4.29
N TYR A 12 -13.64 -13.45 3.27
CA TYR A 12 -13.21 -14.85 3.26
C TYR A 12 -12.15 -15.10 4.34
N LEU A 13 -11.13 -14.26 4.43
CA LEU A 13 -10.09 -14.34 5.45
C LEU A 13 -10.68 -14.20 6.85
N ARG A 14 -11.56 -13.22 7.06
CA ARG A 14 -12.28 -13.03 8.33
C ARG A 14 -13.03 -14.29 8.77
N LYS A 15 -13.74 -14.95 7.85
CA LYS A 15 -14.45 -16.21 8.13
C LYS A 15 -13.51 -17.37 8.48
N ARG A 16 -12.29 -17.36 7.99
CA ARG A 16 -11.26 -18.40 8.26
C ARG A 16 -10.47 -18.15 9.55
N SER A 17 -10.39 -16.92 9.99
CA SER A 17 -9.64 -16.47 11.18
C SER A 17 -10.46 -16.74 12.46
N LYS A 18 -10.73 -18.01 12.78
CA LYS A 18 -11.62 -18.40 13.88
C LYS A 18 -11.07 -18.14 15.29
N ASN A 19 -9.74 -18.01 15.41
CA ASN A 19 -9.06 -17.83 16.70
C ASN A 19 -8.50 -16.40 16.86
N ILE A 20 -9.01 -15.44 16.09
CA ILE A 20 -8.60 -14.05 16.13
C ILE A 20 -9.80 -13.21 16.54
N GLU A 21 -9.63 -12.38 17.55
CA GLU A 21 -10.59 -11.34 17.89
C GLU A 21 -10.50 -10.21 16.84
N ILE A 22 -11.62 -9.86 16.24
CA ILE A 22 -11.72 -8.76 15.28
C ILE A 22 -12.53 -7.66 15.93
N LEU A 23 -11.88 -6.51 16.10
CA LEU A 23 -12.46 -5.31 16.70
C LEU A 23 -12.76 -4.30 15.60
N ASP A 24 -13.94 -3.72 15.65
CA ASP A 24 -14.35 -2.59 14.81
C ASP A 24 -14.26 -1.30 15.66
N GLU A 25 -13.05 -0.76 15.77
CA GLU A 25 -12.71 0.32 16.68
C GLU A 25 -11.88 1.41 15.96
N VAL A 26 -12.00 2.64 16.42
CA VAL A 26 -11.19 3.77 15.93
C VAL A 26 -10.01 3.99 16.86
N TYR A 27 -8.79 3.76 16.37
CA TYR A 27 -7.56 4.02 17.10
C TYR A 27 -7.39 5.51 17.36
N THR A 28 -7.00 5.88 18.57
CA THR A 28 -6.73 7.26 18.98
C THR A 28 -5.26 7.52 19.29
N ASN A 29 -4.65 6.72 20.16
CA ASN A 29 -3.24 6.85 20.54
C ASN A 29 -2.65 5.54 21.08
N ALA A 30 -1.34 5.53 21.33
CA ALA A 30 -0.63 4.45 22.00
C ALA A 30 0.09 4.97 23.24
N SER A 31 0.20 4.11 24.26
CA SER A 31 1.07 4.34 25.41
C SER A 31 2.34 3.50 25.27
N LEU A 32 3.48 4.09 25.61
CA LEU A 32 4.77 3.41 25.60
C LEU A 32 5.17 3.01 27.03
N ASN A 33 5.87 1.88 27.15
CA ASN A 33 6.54 1.47 28.37
C ASN A 33 7.91 2.19 28.55
N GLU A 34 8.63 1.89 29.63
CA GLU A 34 9.94 2.49 29.93
C GLU A 34 11.01 2.16 28.86
N ASP A 35 10.88 1.04 28.15
CA ASP A 35 11.76 0.64 27.06
C ASP A 35 11.41 1.31 25.71
N GLY A 36 10.33 2.11 25.68
CA GLY A 36 9.82 2.78 24.49
C GLY A 36 9.04 1.85 23.54
N GLU A 37 8.56 0.69 24.02
CA GLU A 37 7.70 -0.22 23.27
C GLU A 37 6.24 0.19 23.43
N ILE A 38 5.42 -0.05 22.42
CA ILE A 38 3.96 0.14 22.53
C ILE A 38 3.42 -0.89 23.52
N GLU A 39 3.03 -0.41 24.70
CA GLU A 39 2.42 -1.23 25.75
C GLU A 39 0.91 -1.36 25.54
N LYS A 40 0.26 -0.25 25.16
CA LYS A 40 -1.21 -0.18 25.03
C LYS A 40 -1.65 0.59 23.79
N LEU A 41 -2.73 0.10 23.17
CA LEU A 41 -3.47 0.82 22.15
C LEU A 41 -4.78 1.33 22.72
N HIS A 42 -5.08 2.60 22.49
CA HIS A 42 -6.29 3.26 22.96
C HIS A 42 -7.26 3.53 21.80
N PHE A 43 -8.55 3.39 22.06
CA PHE A 43 -9.60 3.52 21.06
C PHE A 43 -10.65 4.57 21.50
N GLU A 44 -11.36 5.12 20.52
CA GLU A 44 -12.37 6.18 20.74
C GLU A 44 -13.50 5.73 21.68
N SER A 45 -13.84 4.45 21.66
CA SER A 45 -14.83 3.86 22.58
C SER A 45 -14.40 3.85 24.06
N GLY A 46 -13.14 4.19 24.36
CA GLY A 46 -12.52 4.03 25.67
C GLY A 46 -11.91 2.65 25.90
N LYS A 47 -12.03 1.73 24.94
CA LYS A 47 -11.35 0.41 25.01
C LYS A 47 -9.84 0.61 24.98
N VAL A 48 -9.13 -0.22 25.77
CA VAL A 48 -7.67 -0.26 25.82
C VAL A 48 -7.23 -1.70 25.64
N ILE A 49 -6.19 -1.93 24.84
CA ILE A 49 -5.64 -3.26 24.57
C ILE A 49 -4.15 -3.25 24.90
N ASP A 50 -3.72 -4.19 25.73
CA ASP A 50 -2.31 -4.45 25.99
C ASP A 50 -1.69 -5.18 24.78
N THR A 51 -0.43 -4.87 24.47
CA THR A 51 0.25 -5.42 23.28
C THR A 51 1.67 -5.85 23.58
N ASP A 52 2.07 -7.00 23.01
CA ASP A 52 3.46 -7.48 22.99
C ASP A 52 4.15 -7.12 21.67
N LEU A 53 3.44 -7.26 20.54
CA LEU A 53 3.89 -6.96 19.19
C LEU A 53 2.76 -6.34 18.39
N VAL A 54 3.06 -5.32 17.59
CA VAL A 54 2.06 -4.59 16.80
C VAL A 54 2.45 -4.52 15.34
N PHE A 55 1.50 -4.87 14.46
CA PHE A 55 1.64 -4.64 13.02
C PHE A 55 0.89 -3.36 12.62
N ASP A 56 1.64 -2.34 12.15
CA ASP A 56 1.04 -1.14 11.57
C ASP A 56 0.61 -1.40 10.12
N CYS A 57 -0.68 -1.72 9.95
CA CYS A 57 -1.34 -1.88 8.66
C CYS A 57 -2.26 -0.68 8.34
N THR A 58 -1.99 0.50 8.92
CA THR A 58 -2.87 1.69 8.80
C THR A 58 -2.70 2.45 7.48
N GLY A 59 -1.98 1.88 6.52
CA GLY A 59 -1.83 2.40 5.18
C GLY A 59 -1.03 3.70 5.15
N PHE A 60 -1.38 4.60 4.24
CA PHE A 60 -0.68 5.88 4.09
C PHE A 60 -0.67 6.76 5.36
N ARG A 61 -1.57 6.51 6.31
CA ARG A 61 -1.61 7.25 7.58
C ARG A 61 -0.45 6.92 8.51
N LYS A 62 0.10 5.68 8.46
CA LYS A 62 1.25 5.23 9.24
C LYS A 62 1.11 5.58 10.73
N LEU A 63 -0.04 5.23 11.32
CA LEU A 63 -0.47 5.74 12.63
C LEU A 63 0.44 5.32 13.79
N LEU A 64 1.18 4.21 13.65
CA LEU A 64 2.10 3.75 14.68
C LEU A 64 3.55 4.02 14.28
N ILE A 65 4.00 3.45 13.16
CA ILE A 65 5.42 3.52 12.78
C ILE A 65 5.93 4.96 12.56
N ASN A 66 5.09 5.85 12.03
CA ASN A 66 5.46 7.25 11.82
C ASN A 66 4.95 8.18 12.91
N LYS A 67 3.68 8.03 13.37
CA LYS A 67 3.11 8.98 14.35
C LYS A 67 3.59 8.75 15.78
N VAL A 68 3.94 7.50 16.14
CA VAL A 68 4.47 7.16 17.47
C VAL A 68 5.99 7.16 17.49
N TYR A 69 6.62 6.53 16.47
CA TYR A 69 8.08 6.38 16.42
C TYR A 69 8.79 7.38 15.52
N GLU A 70 8.06 8.29 14.87
CA GLU A 70 8.60 9.37 14.03
C GLU A 70 9.55 8.89 12.93
N VAL A 71 9.38 7.63 12.47
CA VAL A 71 10.24 7.08 11.42
C VAL A 71 10.05 7.83 10.12
N GLY A 72 11.16 8.26 9.51
CA GLY A 72 11.19 9.04 8.28
C GLY A 72 10.71 8.28 7.05
N TRP A 73 10.44 9.01 5.98
CA TRP A 73 10.05 8.49 4.67
C TRP A 73 11.14 8.73 3.64
N LYS A 74 11.68 7.66 3.04
CA LYS A 74 12.60 7.72 1.91
C LYS A 74 11.78 7.84 0.62
N SER A 75 11.72 9.04 0.05
CA SER A 75 11.00 9.30 -1.21
C SER A 75 11.78 8.77 -2.40
N TYR A 76 11.06 8.19 -3.37
CA TYR A 76 11.56 7.81 -4.70
C TYR A 76 11.03 8.72 -5.82
N GLN A 77 10.40 9.83 -5.49
CA GLN A 77 9.72 10.69 -6.46
C GLN A 77 10.66 11.24 -7.53
N HIS A 78 11.97 11.35 -7.23
CA HIS A 78 12.98 11.71 -8.22
C HIS A 78 13.11 10.66 -9.35
N ASN A 79 12.91 9.38 -9.04
CA ASN A 79 12.99 8.27 -10.00
C ASN A 79 11.61 7.89 -10.57
N LEU A 80 10.56 8.03 -9.76
CA LEU A 80 9.17 7.71 -10.07
C LEU A 80 8.32 8.96 -9.89
N PRO A 81 8.24 9.84 -10.91
CA PRO A 81 7.66 11.18 -10.76
C PRO A 81 6.15 11.19 -10.62
N VAL A 82 5.45 10.14 -11.04
CA VAL A 82 3.98 10.08 -10.93
C VAL A 82 3.55 10.08 -9.46
N ASN A 83 2.57 10.93 -9.15
CA ASN A 83 2.15 11.18 -7.76
C ASN A 83 0.63 11.31 -7.60
N ARG A 84 -0.12 11.09 -8.67
CA ARG A 84 -1.58 11.11 -8.69
C ARG A 84 -2.14 9.88 -9.38
N ALA A 85 -3.28 9.40 -8.91
CA ALA A 85 -4.02 8.32 -9.53
C ALA A 85 -5.52 8.65 -9.56
N MET A 86 -6.11 8.61 -10.75
CA MET A 86 -7.52 8.86 -11.02
C MET A 86 -8.20 7.56 -11.47
N PRO A 87 -8.77 6.74 -10.57
CA PRO A 87 -9.46 5.52 -10.92
C PRO A 87 -10.88 5.80 -11.45
N PHE A 88 -11.28 5.05 -12.47
CA PHE A 88 -12.61 5.07 -13.06
C PHE A 88 -13.00 3.69 -13.60
N PHE A 89 -14.18 3.58 -14.20
CA PHE A 89 -14.64 2.33 -14.81
C PHE A 89 -15.01 2.55 -16.27
N LEU A 90 -14.78 1.51 -17.07
CA LEU A 90 -15.22 1.44 -18.45
C LEU A 90 -16.16 0.25 -18.64
N ASP A 91 -17.06 0.39 -19.62
CA ASP A 91 -17.94 -0.68 -20.02
C ASP A 91 -17.13 -1.83 -20.62
N LEU A 92 -17.60 -3.04 -20.38
CA LEU A 92 -17.00 -4.25 -20.90
C LEU A 92 -17.80 -4.74 -22.11
N ASP A 93 -17.12 -4.92 -23.23
CA ASP A 93 -17.66 -5.73 -24.31
C ASP A 93 -17.50 -7.23 -23.95
N LYS A 94 -18.61 -7.85 -23.57
CA LYS A 94 -18.64 -9.26 -23.16
C LYS A 94 -18.34 -10.23 -24.31
N SER A 95 -18.47 -9.78 -25.56
CA SER A 95 -18.14 -10.58 -26.74
C SER A 95 -16.63 -10.63 -27.03
N ASN A 96 -15.87 -9.67 -26.47
CA ASN A 96 -14.43 -9.55 -26.72
C ASN A 96 -13.68 -9.10 -25.45
N ILE A 97 -13.61 -9.99 -24.46
CA ILE A 97 -12.92 -9.72 -23.19
C ILE A 97 -11.43 -10.00 -23.38
N SER A 98 -10.58 -8.98 -23.22
CA SER A 98 -9.14 -9.16 -23.19
C SER A 98 -8.72 -9.98 -21.97
N ASN A 99 -7.75 -10.87 -22.16
CA ASN A 99 -7.18 -11.72 -21.10
C ASN A 99 -5.89 -11.15 -20.47
N TYR A 100 -5.61 -9.88 -20.70
CA TYR A 100 -4.44 -9.17 -20.19
C TYR A 100 -4.85 -7.82 -19.57
N THR A 101 -4.00 -7.33 -18.69
CA THR A 101 -4.02 -5.95 -18.20
C THR A 101 -3.27 -5.08 -19.20
N LEU A 102 -3.88 -3.98 -19.62
CA LEU A 102 -3.24 -2.98 -20.47
C LEU A 102 -2.61 -1.90 -19.57
N ALA A 103 -1.33 -1.62 -19.75
CA ALA A 103 -0.65 -0.42 -19.30
C ALA A 103 -0.35 0.42 -20.55
N TRP A 104 -0.99 1.59 -20.66
CA TRP A 104 -0.96 2.40 -21.86
C TRP A 104 -0.35 3.76 -21.56
N ALA A 105 0.85 4.03 -22.11
CA ALA A 105 1.53 5.31 -21.97
C ALA A 105 0.68 6.45 -22.54
N GLN A 106 0.62 7.56 -21.82
CA GLN A 106 -0.09 8.79 -22.16
C GLN A 106 0.88 9.97 -22.10
N LYS A 107 0.41 11.16 -22.41
CA LYS A 107 1.26 12.35 -22.48
C LYS A 107 1.90 12.71 -21.12
N ASN A 108 1.11 12.65 -20.03
CA ASN A 108 1.55 13.08 -18.70
C ASN A 108 1.61 11.92 -17.69
N GLY A 109 1.55 10.68 -18.18
CA GLY A 109 1.55 9.49 -17.32
C GLY A 109 1.18 8.23 -18.08
N TRP A 110 0.42 7.32 -17.46
CA TRP A 110 -0.02 6.09 -18.07
C TRP A 110 -1.39 5.64 -17.52
N MET A 111 -2.17 4.96 -18.36
CA MET A 111 -3.49 4.45 -18.02
C MET A 111 -3.46 2.92 -17.90
N TRP A 112 -4.03 2.40 -16.81
CA TRP A 112 -4.29 0.97 -16.69
C TRP A 112 -5.72 0.63 -17.13
N GLN A 113 -5.90 -0.55 -17.71
CA GLN A 113 -7.19 -1.16 -17.98
C GLN A 113 -7.13 -2.64 -17.58
N ILE A 114 -7.97 -3.02 -16.63
CA ILE A 114 -8.04 -4.38 -16.08
C ILE A 114 -9.44 -4.95 -16.35
N PRO A 115 -9.60 -5.79 -17.39
CA PRO A 115 -10.87 -6.43 -17.67
C PRO A 115 -11.28 -7.35 -16.53
N SER A 116 -12.54 -7.28 -16.15
CA SER A 116 -13.17 -8.19 -15.19
C SER A 116 -14.43 -8.83 -15.82
N GLN A 117 -15.18 -9.63 -15.10
CA GLN A 117 -16.39 -10.26 -15.65
C GLN A 117 -17.55 -9.29 -15.91
N GLU A 118 -17.55 -8.13 -15.27
CA GLU A 118 -18.67 -7.19 -15.33
C GLU A 118 -18.30 -5.85 -15.97
N ARG A 119 -17.03 -5.44 -15.87
CA ARG A 119 -16.55 -4.13 -16.32
C ARG A 119 -15.04 -4.10 -16.44
N ILE A 120 -14.48 -3.06 -17.02
CA ILE A 120 -13.06 -2.78 -17.00
C ILE A 120 -12.76 -1.81 -15.84
N GLY A 121 -11.93 -2.25 -14.88
CA GLY A 121 -11.32 -1.33 -13.92
C GLY A 121 -10.21 -0.56 -14.63
N ALA A 122 -10.32 0.76 -14.66
CA ALA A 122 -9.36 1.62 -15.33
C ALA A 122 -8.91 2.76 -14.41
N GLY A 123 -7.85 3.42 -14.78
CA GLY A 123 -7.43 4.65 -14.14
C GLY A 123 -6.20 5.24 -14.80
N TYR A 124 -5.97 6.50 -14.50
CA TYR A 124 -4.85 7.27 -15.00
C TYR A 124 -3.90 7.61 -13.86
N VAL A 125 -2.63 7.25 -14.01
CA VAL A 125 -1.54 7.67 -13.12
C VAL A 125 -0.79 8.79 -13.81
N TYR A 126 -0.60 9.91 -13.14
CA TYR A 126 0.02 11.09 -13.74
C TYR A 126 0.82 11.90 -12.71
N CYS A 127 1.58 12.86 -13.18
CA CYS A 127 2.35 13.78 -12.36
C CYS A 127 1.66 15.15 -12.30
N ASP A 128 1.35 15.66 -11.10
CA ASP A 128 0.67 16.95 -10.92
C ASP A 128 1.58 18.17 -11.17
N GLU A 129 2.86 17.94 -11.42
CA GLU A 129 3.77 18.97 -11.94
C GLU A 129 3.54 19.27 -13.44
N PHE A 130 2.99 18.30 -14.20
CA PHE A 130 2.82 18.42 -15.65
C PHE A 130 1.39 18.73 -16.08
N CYS A 131 0.41 18.38 -15.27
CA CYS A 131 -1.00 18.66 -15.57
C CYS A 131 -1.85 18.71 -14.30
N THR A 132 -2.90 19.49 -14.35
CA THR A 132 -3.94 19.53 -13.32
C THR A 132 -4.85 18.29 -13.41
N PRO A 133 -5.62 17.96 -12.36
CA PRO A 133 -6.61 16.88 -12.42
C PRO A 133 -7.63 17.01 -13.55
N ASP A 134 -8.07 18.24 -13.84
CA ASP A 134 -9.03 18.49 -14.92
C ASP A 134 -8.40 18.27 -16.30
N GLU A 135 -7.16 18.71 -16.51
CA GLU A 135 -6.41 18.45 -17.73
C GLU A 135 -6.12 16.96 -17.92
N ALA A 136 -5.78 16.24 -16.84
CA ALA A 136 -5.59 14.80 -16.86
C ALA A 136 -6.89 14.07 -17.25
N LYS A 137 -8.03 14.49 -16.71
CA LYS A 137 -9.34 13.95 -17.09
C LYS A 137 -9.64 14.18 -18.57
N LEU A 138 -9.48 15.42 -19.05
CA LEU A 138 -9.71 15.79 -20.46
C LEU A 138 -8.80 15.01 -21.42
N GLU A 139 -7.54 14.79 -21.05
CA GLU A 139 -6.60 13.98 -21.82
C GLU A 139 -7.14 12.56 -22.04
N ILE A 140 -7.59 11.90 -20.96
CA ILE A 140 -8.10 10.54 -21.02
C ILE A 140 -9.44 10.47 -21.75
N GLU A 141 -10.34 11.41 -21.55
CA GLU A 141 -11.61 11.49 -22.28
C GLU A 141 -11.40 11.61 -23.78
N LYS A 142 -10.41 12.43 -24.19
CA LYS A 142 -10.02 12.58 -25.60
C LYS A 142 -9.45 11.27 -26.18
N VAL A 143 -8.62 10.56 -25.43
CA VAL A 143 -8.01 9.29 -25.84
C VAL A 143 -9.07 8.19 -25.97
N LEU A 144 -10.02 8.14 -25.05
CA LEU A 144 -11.08 7.14 -25.02
C LEU A 144 -12.26 7.48 -25.94
N GLY A 145 -12.37 8.74 -26.41
CA GLY A 145 -13.50 9.23 -27.21
C GLY A 145 -14.81 9.29 -26.46
N LYS A 146 -14.78 9.30 -25.11
CA LYS A 146 -15.96 9.36 -24.24
C LYS A 146 -15.63 10.00 -22.89
N GLU A 147 -16.64 10.53 -22.22
CA GLU A 147 -16.53 11.03 -20.86
C GLU A 147 -16.26 9.91 -19.86
N ILE A 148 -15.53 10.25 -18.78
CA ILE A 148 -15.27 9.36 -17.64
C ILE A 148 -15.79 9.97 -16.35
N GLU A 149 -16.18 9.12 -15.41
CA GLU A 149 -16.51 9.50 -14.04
C GLU A 149 -15.40 9.06 -13.08
N PRO A 150 -14.45 9.93 -12.72
CA PRO A 150 -13.44 9.61 -11.72
C PRO A 150 -14.08 9.28 -10.38
N ARG A 151 -13.64 8.18 -9.76
CA ARG A 151 -14.11 7.77 -8.43
C ARG A 151 -13.38 8.53 -7.33
N ASN A 152 -12.17 8.90 -7.58
CA ASN A 152 -11.31 9.64 -6.67
C ASN A 152 -10.15 10.24 -7.48
N ASP A 153 -9.41 11.12 -6.84
CA ASP A 153 -8.10 11.58 -7.29
C ASP A 153 -7.13 11.44 -6.11
N ILE A 154 -6.40 10.33 -6.12
CA ILE A 154 -5.56 9.90 -5.01
C ILE A 154 -4.18 10.50 -5.17
N LYS A 155 -3.77 11.32 -4.20
CA LYS A 155 -2.39 11.82 -4.11
C LYS A 155 -1.54 10.84 -3.29
N PHE A 156 -0.34 10.53 -3.79
CA PHE A 156 0.63 9.69 -3.11
C PHE A 156 2.06 10.18 -3.34
N THR A 157 2.96 9.71 -2.50
CA THR A 157 4.40 9.90 -2.68
C THR A 157 5.04 8.53 -2.78
N SER A 158 5.63 8.22 -3.94
CA SER A 158 6.40 6.98 -4.12
C SER A 158 7.55 6.94 -3.13
N GLY A 159 7.72 5.82 -2.44
CA GLY A 159 8.77 5.68 -1.44
C GLY A 159 8.52 4.56 -0.43
N ARG A 160 9.34 4.53 0.59
CA ARG A 160 9.22 3.61 1.72
C ARG A 160 9.53 4.28 3.04
N ILE A 161 9.09 3.68 4.14
CA ILE A 161 9.56 4.06 5.46
C ILE A 161 11.05 3.71 5.59
N GLU A 162 11.82 4.49 6.33
CA GLU A 162 13.26 4.24 6.51
C GLU A 162 13.53 2.95 7.26
N LYS A 163 12.72 2.68 8.32
CA LYS A 163 12.72 1.45 9.09
C LYS A 163 11.31 0.89 9.19
N SER A 164 11.08 -0.31 8.65
CA SER A 164 9.79 -1.00 8.73
C SER A 164 9.54 -1.63 10.09
N TRP A 165 10.59 -1.88 10.87
CA TRP A 165 10.52 -2.46 12.21
C TRP A 165 11.28 -1.58 13.20
N VAL A 166 10.57 -1.07 14.21
CA VAL A 166 11.13 -0.31 15.33
C VAL A 166 10.51 -0.80 16.62
N LYS A 167 11.35 -1.18 17.61
CA LYS A 167 10.90 -1.76 18.88
C LYS A 167 9.95 -2.94 18.61
N ASN A 168 8.76 -2.93 19.18
CA ASN A 168 7.73 -3.94 18.97
C ASN A 168 6.69 -3.55 17.91
N CYS A 169 7.00 -2.63 17.00
CA CYS A 169 6.10 -2.21 15.91
C CYS A 169 6.70 -2.52 14.54
N ILE A 170 5.93 -3.21 13.70
CA ILE A 170 6.31 -3.58 12.33
C ILE A 170 5.30 -2.99 11.36
N ALA A 171 5.74 -2.09 10.49
CA ALA A 171 4.92 -1.56 9.40
C ALA A 171 4.85 -2.55 8.23
N ILE A 172 3.65 -2.82 7.73
CA ILE A 172 3.39 -3.72 6.60
C ILE A 172 2.48 -3.05 5.58
N GLY A 173 2.64 -3.42 4.32
CA GLY A 173 1.83 -2.89 3.23
C GLY A 173 2.09 -1.40 2.98
N LEU A 174 1.03 -0.61 2.77
CA LEU A 174 1.16 0.82 2.46
C LEU A 174 1.76 1.65 3.60
N ALA A 175 1.77 1.14 4.83
CA ALA A 175 2.48 1.78 5.94
C ALA A 175 3.99 1.60 5.84
N SER A 176 4.45 0.50 5.23
CA SER A 176 5.87 0.21 4.97
C SER A 176 6.39 0.90 3.71
N GLY A 177 5.62 0.88 2.61
CA GLY A 177 6.04 1.49 1.36
C GLY A 177 4.98 1.42 0.27
N PHE A 178 5.10 2.31 -0.68
CA PHE A 178 4.30 2.34 -1.90
C PHE A 178 5.11 2.99 -3.01
N LEU A 179 5.13 2.38 -4.17
CA LEU A 179 5.84 2.93 -5.33
C LEU A 179 4.84 3.62 -6.25
N GLU A 180 4.18 2.83 -7.07
CA GLU A 180 3.10 3.24 -7.97
C GLU A 180 2.28 2.00 -8.38
N PRO A 181 1.13 2.17 -9.09
CA PRO A 181 0.32 1.01 -9.49
C PRO A 181 0.93 0.10 -10.57
N LEU A 182 1.95 0.56 -11.31
CA LEU A 182 2.61 -0.25 -12.34
C LEU A 182 3.15 -1.55 -11.74
N GLU A 183 2.93 -2.66 -12.43
CA GLU A 183 3.34 -4.02 -12.02
C GLU A 183 2.74 -4.51 -10.67
N ALA A 184 1.80 -3.79 -10.08
CA ALA A 184 1.07 -4.16 -8.85
C ALA A 184 1.98 -4.60 -7.69
N THR A 185 3.14 -3.97 -7.53
CA THR A 185 4.20 -4.33 -6.57
C THR A 185 3.75 -4.28 -5.10
N SER A 186 2.71 -3.49 -4.76
CA SER A 186 2.26 -3.30 -3.37
C SER A 186 1.77 -4.58 -2.70
N ILE A 187 0.95 -5.39 -3.37
CA ILE A 187 0.44 -6.66 -2.82
C ILE A 187 1.59 -7.65 -2.70
N HIS A 188 2.46 -7.71 -3.71
CA HIS A 188 3.64 -8.57 -3.70
C HIS A 188 4.56 -8.22 -2.52
N SER A 189 4.92 -6.93 -2.35
CA SER A 189 5.75 -6.47 -1.22
C SER A 189 5.15 -6.84 0.12
N THR A 190 3.84 -6.65 0.29
CA THR A 190 3.12 -7.01 1.52
C THR A 190 3.25 -8.50 1.83
N LEU A 191 3.01 -9.36 0.83
CA LEU A 191 3.10 -10.81 1.00
C LEU A 191 4.52 -11.25 1.33
N ILE A 192 5.54 -10.71 0.67
CA ILE A 192 6.94 -11.03 0.96
C ILE A 192 7.33 -10.60 2.38
N GLN A 193 6.92 -9.42 2.82
CA GLN A 193 7.16 -8.96 4.20
C GLN A 193 6.53 -9.92 5.23
N MET A 194 5.28 -10.35 5.01
CA MET A 194 4.59 -11.28 5.89
C MET A 194 5.25 -12.66 5.90
N ILE A 195 5.61 -13.21 4.73
CA ILE A 195 6.30 -14.49 4.61
C ILE A 195 7.67 -14.40 5.29
N LEU A 196 8.45 -13.37 4.98
CA LEU A 196 9.75 -13.13 5.57
C LEU A 196 9.67 -13.12 7.10
N PHE A 197 8.73 -12.35 7.67
CA PHE A 197 8.52 -12.31 9.11
C PHE A 197 8.15 -13.68 9.67
N ALA A 198 7.19 -14.37 9.07
CA ALA A 198 6.68 -15.64 9.56
C ALA A 198 7.72 -16.78 9.50
N THR A 199 8.55 -16.81 8.44
CA THR A 199 9.53 -17.89 8.24
C THR A 199 10.84 -17.67 8.97
N ASP A 200 11.35 -16.45 8.97
CA ASP A 200 12.70 -16.16 9.42
C ASP A 200 12.74 -15.55 10.83
N TYR A 201 11.69 -14.82 11.21
CA TYR A 201 11.66 -14.05 12.45
C TYR A 201 10.63 -14.52 13.49
N LEU A 202 9.52 -15.15 13.09
CA LEU A 202 8.54 -15.68 14.04
C LEU A 202 8.98 -17.06 14.57
N LYS A 203 9.97 -17.08 15.48
CA LYS A 203 10.48 -18.29 16.13
C LYS A 203 10.15 -18.29 17.61
N LYS A 204 10.05 -19.49 18.21
CA LYS A 204 9.61 -19.69 19.59
C LYS A 204 10.48 -18.95 20.65
N GLU A 205 11.76 -18.72 20.34
CA GLU A 205 12.72 -18.09 21.26
C GLU A 205 13.24 -16.74 20.72
N MET A 206 12.41 -16.07 19.90
CA MET A 206 12.80 -14.80 19.31
C MET A 206 12.79 -13.69 20.36
N ASP A 207 13.89 -13.01 20.47
CA ASP A 207 14.02 -11.79 21.25
C ASP A 207 13.71 -10.56 20.37
N PHE A 208 12.48 -10.04 20.46
CA PHE A 208 12.06 -8.86 19.74
C PHE A 208 12.79 -7.58 20.17
N LYS A 209 13.50 -7.59 21.30
CA LYS A 209 14.32 -6.50 21.79
C LYS A 209 15.71 -6.45 21.15
N ASN A 210 16.11 -7.50 20.46
CA ASN A 210 17.39 -7.57 19.77
C ASN A 210 17.36 -6.71 18.49
N GLU A 211 17.96 -5.52 18.55
CA GLU A 211 18.00 -4.58 17.46
C GLU A 211 18.67 -5.13 16.18
N ALA A 212 19.61 -6.08 16.30
CA ALA A 212 20.23 -6.69 15.14
C ALA A 212 19.21 -7.46 14.27
N ILE A 213 18.18 -8.03 14.89
CA ILE A 213 17.09 -8.76 14.20
C ILE A 213 16.23 -7.76 13.41
N SER A 214 15.81 -6.68 14.06
CA SER A 214 15.01 -5.65 13.38
C SER A 214 15.80 -4.92 12.28
N ASP A 215 17.10 -4.69 12.48
CA ASP A 215 17.96 -4.05 11.46
C ASP A 215 18.17 -4.97 10.24
N GLU A 216 18.31 -6.30 10.45
CA GLU A 216 18.34 -7.25 9.34
C GLU A 216 17.03 -7.24 8.55
N PHE A 217 15.88 -7.31 9.23
CA PHE A 217 14.56 -7.21 8.58
C PHE A 217 14.43 -5.89 7.79
N ASN A 218 14.79 -4.77 8.41
CA ASN A 218 14.76 -3.45 7.79
C ASN A 218 15.63 -3.37 6.54
N SER A 219 16.83 -3.97 6.59
CA SER A 219 17.73 -4.02 5.43
C SER A 219 17.13 -4.84 4.29
N ARG A 220 16.54 -6.00 4.58
CA ARG A 220 15.92 -6.88 3.55
C ARG A 220 14.70 -6.24 2.91
N VAL A 221 13.80 -5.68 3.72
CA VAL A 221 12.60 -4.98 3.23
C VAL A 221 12.98 -3.71 2.46
N GLY A 222 13.93 -2.93 2.99
CA GLY A 222 14.42 -1.74 2.33
C GLY A 222 15.01 -2.03 0.95
N ARG A 223 15.83 -3.07 0.83
CA ARG A 223 16.40 -3.52 -0.45
C ARG A 223 15.33 -3.93 -1.44
N GLN A 224 14.30 -4.67 -1.00
CA GLN A 224 13.18 -5.05 -1.88
C GLN A 224 12.50 -3.84 -2.52
N PHE A 225 12.23 -2.80 -1.74
CA PHE A 225 11.64 -1.56 -2.28
C PHE A 225 12.60 -0.81 -3.21
N ASP A 226 13.88 -0.75 -2.84
CA ASP A 226 14.92 -0.12 -3.68
C ASP A 226 15.06 -0.85 -5.03
N ASP A 227 15.03 -2.19 -5.03
CA ASP A 227 15.07 -3.02 -6.25
C ASP A 227 13.81 -2.82 -7.11
N PHE A 228 12.62 -2.77 -6.51
CA PHE A 228 11.39 -2.47 -7.24
C PHE A 228 11.36 -1.05 -7.82
N MET A 229 11.92 -0.07 -7.12
CA MET A 229 12.06 1.29 -7.66
C MET A 229 12.91 1.28 -8.93
N ILE A 230 14.04 0.57 -8.93
CA ILE A 230 14.92 0.43 -10.10
C ILE A 230 14.15 -0.27 -11.24
N PHE A 231 13.47 -1.36 -10.95
CA PHE A 231 12.68 -2.11 -11.92
C PHE A 231 11.59 -1.25 -12.56
N LEU A 232 10.82 -0.50 -11.76
CA LEU A 232 9.79 0.39 -12.27
C LEU A 232 10.38 1.53 -13.10
N ASN A 233 11.47 2.14 -12.62
CA ASN A 233 12.13 3.21 -13.36
C ASN A 233 12.56 2.77 -14.78
N ALA A 234 12.93 1.50 -14.96
CA ALA A 234 13.28 0.96 -16.27
C ALA A 234 12.13 0.97 -17.29
N HIS A 235 10.86 1.09 -16.85
CA HIS A 235 9.71 1.22 -17.74
C HIS A 235 9.54 2.63 -18.31
N TYR A 236 10.24 3.63 -17.75
CA TYR A 236 10.18 5.03 -18.17
C TYR A 236 11.37 5.47 -19.04
N ILE A 237 12.28 4.55 -19.36
CA ILE A 237 13.47 4.75 -20.23
C ILE A 237 13.22 4.18 -21.65
#